data_427413c944bb1f12b8d84079e0de8fae
#
_entry.id   427413c944bb1f12b8d84079e0de8fae
#
_cell.length_a   1.000
_cell.length_b   1.000
_cell.length_c   1.000
_cell.angle_alpha   90.00
_cell.angle_beta   90.00
_cell.angle_gamma   90.00
#
_symmetry.space_group_name_H-M   'P 1'
#
loop_
_entity.id
_entity.type
_entity.pdbx_description
1 polymer ?
#
loop_
_entity_poly.entity_id
_entity_poly.type
_entity_poly.pdbx_seq_one_letter_code
_entity_poly.pdbx_strand_id
1 'polypeptide(L)'
;MSGRLLVYGATGYTGRLVVERAVEVGLDVTVAGRDPGRVGELADALGTEARAFDVDDADAVREALKDAICLLNVAGPFRNTAHQLMDACIEAGVHYLDTSAEFATFALAESKDDEAVRAGVMVMSGTGWDVVPSDCLALHTARRVPGAEKTTIALRVTGGFSRGSLASSAGIEKLGTLVRRSGELTRLETAETRSFDFGGGPEDCVPAPMGDLITGRKSTGIGDIEVFLGTDAGFPAADDTTAGPTVKERDRGRYLAFAEVTGRDGQVARSLIDTPTGYTFTQLSSVEIARRVLDGRFITGFQTPASVYGPSLATSIADTRIVDL
;
A
#
# COMPACT_ATOMS: atom_id res chain seq x y z
N MET A 1 -15.53 -22.79 -3.76
CA MET A 1 -14.57 -22.72 -4.88
C MET A 1 -13.53 -21.70 -4.45
N SER A 2 -12.26 -22.10 -4.28
CA SER A 2 -11.20 -21.13 -4.02
C SER A 2 -11.03 -20.30 -5.28
N GLY A 3 -11.23 -18.99 -5.18
CA GLY A 3 -11.04 -18.07 -6.30
C GLY A 3 -9.55 -17.91 -6.62
N ARG A 4 -9.23 -17.58 -7.87
CA ARG A 4 -7.85 -17.42 -8.35
C ARG A 4 -7.34 -16.01 -8.11
N LEU A 5 -6.12 -15.88 -7.59
CA LEU A 5 -5.37 -14.65 -7.46
C LEU A 5 -4.42 -14.49 -8.64
N LEU A 6 -4.56 -13.42 -9.42
CA LEU A 6 -3.60 -13.06 -10.45
C LEU A 6 -2.65 -11.99 -9.88
N VAL A 7 -1.34 -12.27 -9.87
CA VAL A 7 -0.31 -11.32 -9.40
C VAL A 7 0.46 -10.76 -10.58
N TYR A 8 0.21 -9.48 -10.92
CA TYR A 8 0.92 -8.79 -12.00
C TYR A 8 2.18 -8.10 -11.49
N GLY A 9 3.30 -8.26 -12.19
CA GLY A 9 4.62 -7.82 -11.72
C GLY A 9 5.35 -8.86 -10.87
N ALA A 10 4.92 -10.12 -10.94
CA ALA A 10 5.40 -11.24 -10.15
C ALA A 10 6.92 -11.46 -10.21
N THR A 11 7.57 -11.12 -11.33
CA THR A 11 9.02 -11.32 -11.53
C THR A 11 9.90 -10.20 -10.92
N GLY A 12 9.28 -9.15 -10.37
CA GLY A 12 9.97 -8.08 -9.65
C GLY A 12 10.42 -8.52 -8.25
N TYR A 13 11.20 -7.66 -7.56
CA TYR A 13 11.68 -7.96 -6.21
C TYR A 13 10.51 -8.23 -5.24
N THR A 14 9.60 -7.27 -5.08
CA THR A 14 8.40 -7.43 -4.23
C THR A 14 7.47 -8.52 -4.77
N GLY A 15 7.32 -8.61 -6.09
CA GLY A 15 6.47 -9.60 -6.73
C GLY A 15 6.85 -11.04 -6.38
N ARG A 16 8.14 -11.38 -6.41
CA ARG A 16 8.63 -12.70 -6.00
C ARG A 16 8.26 -13.03 -4.55
N LEU A 17 8.50 -12.10 -3.63
CA LEU A 17 8.15 -12.28 -2.22
C LEU A 17 6.65 -12.52 -2.02
N VAL A 18 5.82 -11.77 -2.75
CA VAL A 18 4.35 -11.89 -2.70
C VAL A 18 3.87 -13.23 -3.24
N VAL A 19 4.35 -13.66 -4.41
CA VAL A 19 3.88 -14.93 -5.00
C VAL A 19 4.38 -16.14 -4.23
N GLU A 20 5.63 -16.12 -3.76
CA GLU A 20 6.18 -17.16 -2.88
C GLU A 20 5.33 -17.30 -1.60
N ARG A 21 4.98 -16.19 -0.97
CA ARG A 21 4.11 -16.18 0.21
C ARG A 21 2.70 -16.68 -0.11
N ALA A 22 2.11 -16.26 -1.24
CA ALA A 22 0.76 -16.66 -1.62
C ALA A 22 0.68 -18.20 -1.87
N VAL A 23 1.69 -18.76 -2.53
CA VAL A 23 1.81 -20.21 -2.71
C VAL A 23 2.02 -20.94 -1.37
N GLU A 24 2.89 -20.40 -0.50
CA GLU A 24 3.16 -20.98 0.84
C GLU A 24 1.88 -21.11 1.69
N VAL A 25 0.97 -20.14 1.60
CA VAL A 25 -0.31 -20.17 2.33
C VAL A 25 -1.43 -20.91 1.58
N GLY A 26 -1.12 -21.53 0.46
CA GLY A 26 -2.04 -22.41 -0.29
C GLY A 26 -3.07 -21.66 -1.15
N LEU A 27 -2.81 -20.42 -1.57
CA LEU A 27 -3.67 -19.73 -2.53
C LEU A 27 -3.48 -20.29 -3.94
N ASP A 28 -4.55 -20.32 -4.73
CA ASP A 28 -4.49 -20.59 -6.18
C ASP A 28 -3.99 -19.31 -6.87
N VAL A 29 -2.74 -19.34 -7.34
CA VAL A 29 -2.02 -18.17 -7.86
C VAL A 29 -1.68 -18.34 -9.33
N THR A 30 -1.95 -17.31 -10.12
CA THR A 30 -1.38 -17.12 -11.47
C THR A 30 -0.32 -16.04 -11.41
N VAL A 31 0.91 -16.34 -11.79
CA VAL A 31 1.97 -15.33 -11.90
C VAL A 31 1.88 -14.62 -13.23
N ALA A 32 1.99 -13.28 -13.22
CA ALA A 32 1.85 -12.47 -14.41
C ALA A 32 2.90 -11.35 -14.52
N GLY A 33 3.15 -10.93 -15.76
CA GLY A 33 4.09 -9.85 -16.07
C GLY A 33 4.34 -9.73 -17.57
N ARG A 34 5.21 -8.83 -18.00
CA ARG A 34 5.44 -8.52 -19.41
C ARG A 34 6.35 -9.53 -20.15
N ASP A 35 7.30 -10.11 -19.43
CA ASP A 35 8.34 -10.98 -20.04
C ASP A 35 7.91 -12.44 -19.93
N PRO A 36 7.56 -13.12 -21.04
CA PRO A 36 7.05 -14.48 -21.03
C PRO A 36 8.09 -15.49 -20.51
N GLY A 37 9.38 -15.29 -20.79
CA GLY A 37 10.45 -16.17 -20.32
C GLY A 37 10.56 -16.14 -18.81
N ARG A 38 10.69 -14.94 -18.22
CA ARG A 38 10.81 -14.75 -16.77
C ARG A 38 9.55 -15.17 -16.01
N VAL A 39 8.37 -14.94 -16.59
CA VAL A 39 7.08 -15.35 -16.00
C VAL A 39 6.97 -16.86 -16.03
N GLY A 40 7.31 -17.51 -17.15
CA GLY A 40 7.32 -18.98 -17.28
C GLY A 40 8.29 -19.65 -16.30
N GLU A 41 9.55 -19.18 -16.24
CA GLU A 41 10.54 -19.70 -15.30
C GLU A 41 10.07 -19.62 -13.83
N LEU A 42 9.42 -18.51 -13.44
CA LEU A 42 8.90 -18.35 -12.10
C LEU A 42 7.71 -19.28 -11.84
N ALA A 43 6.81 -19.42 -12.81
CA ALA A 43 5.66 -20.30 -12.72
C ALA A 43 6.08 -21.77 -12.58
N ASP A 44 7.04 -22.23 -13.38
CA ASP A 44 7.59 -23.59 -13.32
C ASP A 44 8.24 -23.87 -11.96
N ALA A 45 9.00 -22.88 -11.44
CA ALA A 45 9.66 -23.01 -10.13
C ALA A 45 8.68 -23.11 -8.95
N LEU A 46 7.50 -22.49 -9.07
CA LEU A 46 6.48 -22.45 -8.02
C LEU A 46 5.32 -23.44 -8.25
N GLY A 47 5.27 -24.11 -9.40
CA GLY A 47 4.17 -24.99 -9.76
C GLY A 47 2.84 -24.26 -9.96
N THR A 48 2.87 -23.04 -10.54
CA THR A 48 1.71 -22.17 -10.76
C THR A 48 1.43 -21.97 -12.25
N GLU A 49 0.29 -21.34 -12.59
CA GLU A 49 0.03 -20.88 -13.95
C GLU A 49 0.80 -19.60 -14.26
N ALA A 50 1.08 -19.37 -15.55
CA ALA A 50 1.78 -18.22 -16.08
C ALA A 50 0.89 -17.43 -17.07
N ARG A 51 0.90 -16.09 -16.98
CA ARG A 51 0.27 -15.21 -17.98
C ARG A 51 1.20 -14.04 -18.30
N ALA A 52 1.67 -14.00 -19.55
CA ALA A 52 2.52 -12.90 -20.01
C ALA A 52 1.70 -11.95 -20.88
N PHE A 53 1.64 -10.67 -20.46
CA PHE A 53 0.94 -9.62 -21.22
C PHE A 53 1.50 -8.24 -20.89
N ASP A 54 1.34 -7.32 -21.83
CA ASP A 54 1.55 -5.89 -21.61
C ASP A 54 0.22 -5.25 -21.16
N VAL A 55 0.28 -4.29 -20.24
CA VAL A 55 -0.93 -3.58 -19.75
C VAL A 55 -1.56 -2.70 -20.82
N ASP A 56 -0.81 -2.32 -21.86
CA ASP A 56 -1.29 -1.53 -22.99
C ASP A 56 -2.03 -2.39 -24.04
N ASP A 57 -1.96 -3.72 -23.95
CA ASP A 57 -2.77 -4.66 -24.74
C ASP A 57 -4.05 -5.02 -24.00
N ALA A 58 -5.11 -4.24 -24.23
CA ALA A 58 -6.39 -4.40 -23.55
C ALA A 58 -7.05 -5.79 -23.76
N ASP A 59 -6.84 -6.41 -24.94
CA ASP A 59 -7.38 -7.75 -25.21
C ASP A 59 -6.64 -8.81 -24.43
N ALA A 60 -5.30 -8.73 -24.35
CA ALA A 60 -4.49 -9.63 -23.54
C ALA A 60 -4.77 -9.48 -22.04
N VAL A 61 -4.97 -8.24 -21.55
CA VAL A 61 -5.37 -7.99 -20.15
C VAL A 61 -6.73 -8.64 -19.86
N ARG A 62 -7.73 -8.45 -20.74
CA ARG A 62 -9.07 -9.02 -20.58
C ARG A 62 -9.03 -10.55 -20.59
N GLU A 63 -8.24 -11.15 -21.46
CA GLU A 63 -8.04 -12.61 -21.50
C GLU A 63 -7.42 -13.12 -20.21
N ALA A 64 -6.43 -12.38 -19.67
CA ALA A 64 -5.74 -12.72 -18.44
C ALA A 64 -6.65 -12.66 -17.20
N LEU A 65 -7.74 -11.92 -17.23
CA LEU A 65 -8.66 -11.76 -16.10
C LEU A 65 -9.81 -12.77 -16.06
N LYS A 66 -10.03 -13.58 -17.11
CA LYS A 66 -11.26 -14.39 -17.29
C LYS A 66 -11.64 -15.29 -16.12
N ASP A 67 -10.71 -15.81 -15.38
CA ASP A 67 -10.93 -16.73 -14.25
C ASP A 67 -10.34 -16.21 -12.94
N ALA A 68 -9.88 -14.98 -12.92
CA ALA A 68 -9.42 -14.30 -11.72
C ALA A 68 -10.61 -13.75 -10.91
N ILE A 69 -10.57 -13.92 -9.61
CA ILE A 69 -11.45 -13.21 -8.66
C ILE A 69 -10.81 -11.92 -8.21
N CYS A 70 -9.49 -11.90 -8.10
CA CYS A 70 -8.72 -10.77 -7.62
C CYS A 70 -7.42 -10.63 -8.41
N LEU A 71 -7.08 -9.41 -8.81
CA LEU A 71 -5.79 -9.04 -9.33
C LEU A 71 -5.03 -8.25 -8.26
N LEU A 72 -3.78 -8.65 -7.97
CA LEU A 72 -2.84 -7.92 -7.13
C LEU A 72 -1.73 -7.35 -8.02
N ASN A 73 -1.72 -6.04 -8.21
CA ASN A 73 -0.68 -5.33 -8.97
C ASN A 73 0.51 -4.99 -8.06
N VAL A 74 1.67 -5.55 -8.36
CA VAL A 74 2.94 -5.26 -7.68
C VAL A 74 4.00 -4.71 -8.66
N ALA A 75 3.54 -4.19 -9.80
CA ALA A 75 4.38 -3.67 -10.90
C ALA A 75 4.52 -2.15 -10.82
N GLY A 76 5.40 -1.66 -9.97
CA GLY A 76 5.79 -0.25 -9.98
C GLY A 76 6.69 0.13 -11.17
N PRO A 77 6.73 1.40 -11.60
CA PRO A 77 5.93 2.55 -11.12
C PRO A 77 4.45 2.40 -11.46
N PHE A 78 3.59 2.57 -10.46
CA PHE A 78 2.15 2.31 -10.60
C PHE A 78 1.44 3.28 -11.53
N ARG A 79 1.96 4.50 -11.73
CA ARG A 79 1.48 5.44 -12.77
C ARG A 79 1.47 4.84 -14.19
N ASN A 80 2.22 3.77 -14.43
CA ASN A 80 2.31 3.12 -15.74
C ASN A 80 1.41 1.87 -15.85
N THR A 81 0.85 1.38 -14.75
CA THR A 81 0.13 0.09 -14.74
C THR A 81 -1.24 0.16 -14.08
N ALA A 82 -1.42 1.06 -13.11
CA ALA A 82 -2.62 1.07 -12.28
C ALA A 82 -3.90 1.42 -13.06
N HIS A 83 -3.85 2.42 -13.95
CA HIS A 83 -5.03 2.87 -14.68
C HIS A 83 -5.60 1.74 -15.56
N GLN A 84 -4.78 1.14 -16.41
CA GLN A 84 -5.20 0.08 -17.32
C GLN A 84 -5.73 -1.14 -16.57
N LEU A 85 -5.03 -1.54 -15.50
CA LEU A 85 -5.43 -2.71 -14.72
C LEU A 85 -6.67 -2.46 -13.85
N MET A 86 -6.85 -1.26 -13.28
CA MET A 86 -8.09 -0.91 -12.56
C MET A 86 -9.31 -0.94 -13.48
N ASP A 87 -9.21 -0.28 -14.64
CA ASP A 87 -10.31 -0.23 -15.61
C ASP A 87 -10.68 -1.64 -16.08
N ALA A 88 -9.70 -2.45 -16.48
CA ALA A 88 -9.94 -3.81 -16.91
C ALA A 88 -10.55 -4.70 -15.79
N CYS A 89 -10.09 -4.53 -14.55
CA CYS A 89 -10.66 -5.25 -13.40
C CYS A 89 -12.12 -4.86 -13.16
N ILE A 90 -12.45 -3.57 -13.18
CA ILE A 90 -13.82 -3.07 -13.02
C ILE A 90 -14.72 -3.61 -14.14
N GLU A 91 -14.28 -3.55 -15.40
CA GLU A 91 -15.01 -4.07 -16.55
C GLU A 91 -15.23 -5.60 -16.48
N ALA A 92 -14.25 -6.34 -15.99
CA ALA A 92 -14.30 -7.79 -15.89
C ALA A 92 -15.01 -8.32 -14.64
N GLY A 93 -15.37 -7.45 -13.68
CA GLY A 93 -15.94 -7.88 -12.40
C GLY A 93 -14.92 -8.52 -11.46
N VAL A 94 -13.64 -8.14 -11.58
CA VAL A 94 -12.50 -8.64 -10.78
C VAL A 94 -12.09 -7.60 -9.74
N HIS A 95 -11.80 -8.01 -8.51
CA HIS A 95 -11.31 -7.09 -7.48
C HIS A 95 -9.89 -6.64 -7.80
N TYR A 96 -9.60 -5.34 -7.62
CA TYR A 96 -8.27 -4.77 -7.83
C TYR A 96 -7.60 -4.44 -6.50
N LEU A 97 -6.38 -4.93 -6.33
CA LEU A 97 -5.48 -4.60 -5.24
C LEU A 97 -4.13 -4.12 -5.79
N ASP A 98 -3.43 -3.24 -5.09
CA ASP A 98 -2.03 -2.93 -5.39
C ASP A 98 -1.20 -2.64 -4.13
N THR A 99 0.11 -2.57 -4.32
CA THR A 99 1.08 -2.22 -3.27
C THR A 99 1.70 -0.84 -3.47
N SER A 100 0.94 0.09 -4.05
CA SER A 100 1.41 1.44 -4.36
C SER A 100 1.64 2.29 -3.12
N ALA A 101 2.67 3.14 -3.18
CA ALA A 101 2.87 4.31 -2.33
C ALA A 101 2.61 5.63 -3.10
N GLU A 102 2.33 5.56 -4.39
CA GLU A 102 2.20 6.73 -5.27
C GLU A 102 0.85 7.42 -5.07
N PHE A 103 0.86 8.66 -4.56
CA PHE A 103 -0.35 9.45 -4.29
C PHE A 103 -1.36 9.44 -5.45
N ALA A 104 -0.89 9.56 -6.69
CA ALA A 104 -1.74 9.59 -7.89
C ALA A 104 -2.55 8.28 -8.08
N THR A 105 -2.01 7.14 -7.63
CA THR A 105 -2.70 5.85 -7.70
C THR A 105 -3.90 5.80 -6.75
N PHE A 106 -3.78 6.38 -5.56
CA PHE A 106 -4.89 6.48 -4.61
C PHE A 106 -5.97 7.45 -5.09
N ALA A 107 -5.57 8.59 -5.67
CA ALA A 107 -6.50 9.55 -6.26
C ALA A 107 -7.27 8.93 -7.44
N LEU A 108 -6.59 8.14 -8.27
CA LEU A 108 -7.22 7.36 -9.33
C LEU A 108 -8.23 6.36 -8.75
N ALA A 109 -7.82 5.57 -7.76
CA ALA A 109 -8.70 4.58 -7.13
C ALA A 109 -9.95 5.23 -6.50
N GLU A 110 -9.79 6.37 -5.81
CA GLU A 110 -10.91 7.16 -5.26
C GLU A 110 -11.85 7.64 -6.37
N SER A 111 -11.32 8.09 -7.51
CA SER A 111 -12.14 8.54 -8.64
C SER A 111 -12.96 7.43 -9.31
N LYS A 112 -12.58 6.17 -9.11
CA LYS A 112 -13.27 4.98 -9.64
C LYS A 112 -14.31 4.38 -8.69
N ASP A 113 -14.60 5.03 -7.55
CA ASP A 113 -15.52 4.49 -6.53
C ASP A 113 -16.89 4.09 -7.10
N ASP A 114 -17.57 5.01 -7.78
CA ASP A 114 -18.89 4.76 -8.36
C ASP A 114 -18.89 3.65 -9.43
N GLU A 115 -17.83 3.58 -10.24
CA GLU A 115 -17.70 2.54 -11.27
C GLU A 115 -17.50 1.17 -10.62
N ALA A 116 -16.64 1.08 -9.62
CA ALA A 116 -16.39 -0.13 -8.86
C ALA A 116 -17.62 -0.61 -8.07
N VAL A 117 -18.37 0.30 -7.46
CA VAL A 117 -19.66 -0.02 -6.81
C VAL A 117 -20.65 -0.63 -7.80
N ARG A 118 -20.82 -0.02 -8.98
CA ARG A 118 -21.73 -0.55 -10.01
C ARG A 118 -21.30 -1.92 -10.54
N ALA A 119 -19.99 -2.16 -10.65
CA ALA A 119 -19.45 -3.44 -11.07
C ALA A 119 -19.46 -4.51 -9.96
N GLY A 120 -19.77 -4.13 -8.72
CA GLY A 120 -19.76 -5.06 -7.57
C GLY A 120 -18.36 -5.47 -7.11
N VAL A 121 -17.34 -4.70 -7.45
CA VAL A 121 -15.93 -5.00 -7.12
C VAL A 121 -15.36 -4.04 -6.09
N MET A 122 -14.30 -4.47 -5.42
CA MET A 122 -13.48 -3.63 -4.56
C MET A 122 -12.25 -3.16 -5.34
N VAL A 123 -11.92 -1.87 -5.21
CA VAL A 123 -10.65 -1.27 -5.63
C VAL A 123 -9.94 -0.79 -4.38
N MET A 124 -8.76 -1.36 -4.09
CA MET A 124 -7.96 -1.01 -2.91
C MET A 124 -6.49 -0.84 -3.30
N SER A 125 -6.03 0.41 -3.31
CA SER A 125 -4.60 0.73 -3.41
C SER A 125 -3.93 0.72 -2.05
N GLY A 126 -2.62 0.37 -2.02
CA GLY A 126 -1.82 0.41 -0.80
C GLY A 126 -2.03 -0.77 0.15
N THR A 127 -2.04 -1.99 -0.37
CA THR A 127 -2.13 -3.22 0.46
C THR A 127 -0.79 -3.59 1.12
N GLY A 128 0.26 -2.78 0.92
CA GLY A 128 1.59 -2.95 1.48
C GLY A 128 1.87 -2.08 2.71
N TRP A 129 3.15 -1.99 3.08
CA TRP A 129 3.60 -1.27 4.26
C TRP A 129 3.33 0.23 4.18
N ASP A 130 3.37 0.81 3.01
CA ASP A 130 3.23 2.27 2.82
C ASP A 130 1.88 2.83 3.29
N VAL A 131 0.87 1.97 3.48
CA VAL A 131 -0.47 2.38 3.93
C VAL A 131 -1.08 1.47 4.99
N VAL A 132 -0.94 0.14 4.93
CA VAL A 132 -1.64 -0.75 5.87
C VAL A 132 -1.36 -0.40 7.34
N PRO A 133 -0.11 -0.19 7.78
CA PRO A 133 0.18 0.16 9.17
C PRO A 133 -0.35 1.54 9.55
N SER A 134 -0.12 2.55 8.70
CA SER A 134 -0.47 3.94 8.99
C SER A 134 -1.98 4.20 8.98
N ASP A 135 -2.71 3.65 8.01
CA ASP A 135 -4.18 3.74 7.93
C ASP A 135 -4.85 3.05 9.13
N CYS A 136 -4.37 1.83 9.47
CA CYS A 136 -4.84 1.12 10.66
C CYS A 136 -4.52 1.87 11.96
N LEU A 137 -3.31 2.45 12.08
CA LEU A 137 -2.89 3.22 13.23
C LEU A 137 -3.68 4.52 13.36
N ALA A 138 -3.90 5.24 12.26
CA ALA A 138 -4.70 6.45 12.23
C ALA A 138 -6.12 6.19 12.75
N LEU A 139 -6.78 5.13 12.24
CA LEU A 139 -8.11 4.74 12.71
C LEU A 139 -8.10 4.28 14.18
N HIS A 140 -7.08 3.53 14.62
CA HIS A 140 -6.89 3.12 16.01
C HIS A 140 -6.82 4.34 16.94
N THR A 141 -5.96 5.29 16.59
CA THR A 141 -5.72 6.50 17.38
C THR A 141 -6.95 7.43 17.39
N ALA A 142 -7.61 7.57 16.22
CA ALA A 142 -8.82 8.38 16.08
C ALA A 142 -9.98 7.89 16.98
N ARG A 143 -10.13 6.58 17.15
CA ARG A 143 -11.16 6.00 18.02
C ARG A 143 -10.98 6.33 19.50
N ARG A 144 -9.79 6.80 19.90
CA ARG A 144 -9.48 7.22 21.28
C ARG A 144 -9.78 8.70 21.54
N VAL A 145 -10.16 9.47 20.49
CA VAL A 145 -10.41 10.92 20.57
C VAL A 145 -11.81 11.22 20.08
N PRO A 146 -12.78 11.46 20.98
CA PRO A 146 -14.10 11.93 20.60
C PRO A 146 -14.02 13.25 19.83
N GLY A 147 -14.72 13.34 18.70
CA GLY A 147 -14.68 14.55 17.87
C GLY A 147 -13.31 14.83 17.24
N ALA A 148 -12.59 13.80 16.83
CA ALA A 148 -11.32 13.90 16.13
C ALA A 148 -11.43 14.79 14.88
N GLU A 149 -10.55 15.80 14.75
CA GLU A 149 -10.57 16.76 13.64
C GLU A 149 -9.27 16.78 12.83
N LYS A 150 -8.14 16.49 13.48
CA LYS A 150 -6.82 16.49 12.83
C LYS A 150 -6.08 15.20 13.09
N THR A 151 -5.43 14.68 12.06
CA THR A 151 -4.49 13.55 12.14
C THR A 151 -3.14 13.96 11.57
N THR A 152 -2.08 13.67 12.30
CA THR A 152 -0.70 13.75 11.83
C THR A 152 -0.11 12.35 11.83
N ILE A 153 0.42 11.92 10.68
CA ILE A 153 1.06 10.62 10.50
C ILE A 153 2.54 10.86 10.21
N ALA A 154 3.43 10.10 10.84
CA ALA A 154 4.84 10.09 10.49
C ALA A 154 5.30 8.65 10.24
N LEU A 155 5.99 8.43 9.13
CA LEU A 155 6.52 7.15 8.71
C LEU A 155 8.05 7.16 8.88
N ARG A 156 8.60 6.10 9.47
CA ARG A 156 10.05 5.90 9.58
C ARG A 156 10.43 4.62 8.85
N VAL A 157 11.22 4.78 7.81
CA VAL A 157 11.74 3.68 6.99
C VAL A 157 13.26 3.57 7.17
N THR A 158 13.76 2.35 7.22
CA THR A 158 15.18 2.05 7.43
C THR A 158 15.69 1.07 6.38
N GLY A 159 16.99 1.15 6.06
CA GLY A 159 17.65 0.21 5.15
C GLY A 159 17.45 0.52 3.66
N GLY A 160 17.77 -0.45 2.81
CA GLY A 160 17.85 -0.28 1.36
C GLY A 160 16.50 -0.37 0.64
N PHE A 161 16.45 0.19 -0.58
CA PHE A 161 15.30 0.16 -1.47
C PHE A 161 15.56 -0.73 -2.68
N SER A 162 14.54 -1.35 -3.22
CA SER A 162 14.61 -1.99 -4.54
C SER A 162 14.55 -0.95 -5.65
N ARG A 163 15.03 -1.32 -6.85
CA ARG A 163 14.93 -0.46 -8.04
C ARG A 163 13.50 0.01 -8.32
N GLY A 164 12.50 -0.87 -8.08
CA GLY A 164 11.08 -0.52 -8.25
C GLY A 164 10.63 0.56 -7.27
N SER A 165 11.02 0.44 -5.99
CA SER A 165 10.71 1.45 -4.96
C SER A 165 11.34 2.80 -5.28
N LEU A 166 12.61 2.82 -5.73
CA LEU A 166 13.28 4.05 -6.16
C LEU A 166 12.58 4.71 -7.35
N ALA A 167 12.16 3.93 -8.34
CA ALA A 167 11.44 4.45 -9.50
C ALA A 167 10.07 5.05 -9.12
N SER A 168 9.41 4.50 -8.11
CA SER A 168 8.14 5.04 -7.57
C SER A 168 8.38 6.30 -6.76
N SER A 169 9.41 6.36 -5.89
CA SER A 169 9.71 7.52 -5.05
C SER A 169 10.09 8.78 -5.84
N ALA A 170 10.72 8.63 -7.01
CA ALA A 170 11.08 9.75 -7.89
C ALA A 170 9.88 10.62 -8.36
N GLY A 171 8.64 10.15 -8.18
CA GLY A 171 7.41 10.91 -8.43
C GLY A 171 6.94 11.76 -7.26
N ILE A 172 7.32 11.40 -6.02
CA ILE A 172 6.84 12.04 -4.78
C ILE A 172 7.33 13.48 -4.70
N GLU A 173 8.61 13.75 -4.96
CA GLU A 173 9.21 15.07 -4.89
C GLU A 173 8.55 16.10 -5.83
N LYS A 174 8.06 15.65 -6.99
CA LYS A 174 7.44 16.52 -8.00
C LYS A 174 6.06 17.05 -7.57
N LEU A 175 5.41 16.41 -6.62
CA LEU A 175 4.10 16.82 -6.12
C LEU A 175 4.17 18.02 -5.17
N GLY A 176 5.36 18.34 -4.64
CA GLY A 176 5.54 19.35 -3.59
C GLY A 176 4.85 18.93 -2.29
N THR A 177 4.66 19.89 -1.39
CA THR A 177 4.03 19.61 -0.10
C THR A 177 2.50 19.64 -0.23
N LEU A 178 1.87 18.48 -0.12
CA LEU A 178 0.41 18.35 -0.04
C LEU A 178 -0.01 17.99 1.38
N VAL A 179 -1.13 18.58 1.79
CA VAL A 179 -1.84 18.26 3.04
C VAL A 179 -3.33 18.21 2.75
N ARG A 180 -4.12 17.65 3.67
CA ARG A 180 -5.58 17.81 3.63
C ARG A 180 -5.99 18.84 4.68
N ARG A 181 -6.85 19.79 4.31
CA ARG A 181 -7.43 20.82 5.18
C ARG A 181 -8.93 20.90 4.95
N SER A 182 -9.71 20.81 5.99
CA SER A 182 -11.18 20.83 5.92
C SER A 182 -11.77 19.88 4.88
N GLY A 183 -11.11 18.74 4.67
CA GLY A 183 -11.51 17.75 3.68
C GLY A 183 -10.94 17.95 2.26
N GLU A 184 -10.27 19.06 1.98
CA GLU A 184 -9.73 19.38 0.64
C GLU A 184 -8.21 19.22 0.59
N LEU A 185 -7.69 18.70 -0.54
CA LEU A 185 -6.25 18.63 -0.79
C LEU A 185 -5.71 20.04 -1.06
N THR A 186 -4.75 20.45 -0.25
CA THR A 186 -4.15 21.78 -0.30
C THR A 186 -2.64 21.68 -0.49
N ARG A 187 -2.11 22.43 -1.44
CA ARG A 187 -0.65 22.57 -1.64
C ARG A 187 -0.13 23.68 -0.74
N LEU A 188 0.92 23.38 0.01
CA LEU A 188 1.64 24.39 0.81
C LEU A 188 2.85 24.91 0.02
N GLU A 189 3.14 26.21 0.17
CA GLU A 189 4.30 26.85 -0.47
C GLU A 189 5.62 26.46 0.17
N THR A 190 5.60 26.16 1.47
CA THR A 190 6.77 25.78 2.25
C THR A 190 6.57 24.44 2.93
N ALA A 191 7.63 23.65 2.95
CA ALA A 191 7.71 22.38 3.70
C ALA A 191 8.45 22.62 5.02
N GLU A 192 7.77 22.44 6.15
CA GLU A 192 8.40 22.52 7.47
C GLU A 192 8.69 21.11 7.99
N THR A 193 9.95 20.85 8.29
CA THR A 193 10.38 19.64 8.99
C THR A 193 9.79 19.62 10.40
N ARG A 194 9.33 18.44 10.85
CA ARG A 194 8.87 18.21 12.23
C ARG A 194 9.60 17.02 12.81
N SER A 195 9.89 17.09 14.11
CA SER A 195 10.49 15.98 14.84
C SER A 195 9.42 15.11 15.48
N PHE A 196 9.58 13.78 15.36
CA PHE A 196 8.71 12.77 15.96
C PHE A 196 9.56 11.77 16.75
N ASP A 197 9.05 11.33 17.90
CA ASP A 197 9.70 10.29 18.70
C ASP A 197 9.10 8.92 18.38
N PHE A 198 9.90 8.07 17.75
CA PHE A 198 9.56 6.69 17.44
C PHE A 198 10.00 5.69 18.53
N GLY A 199 10.31 6.18 19.73
CA GLY A 199 10.75 5.38 20.87
C GLY A 199 12.27 5.36 21.08
N GLY A 200 13.04 6.06 20.22
CA GLY A 200 14.48 6.24 20.29
C GLY A 200 14.93 7.68 20.54
N GLY A 201 14.00 8.59 20.76
CA GLY A 201 14.22 10.03 20.79
C GLY A 201 13.69 10.71 19.54
N PRO A 202 13.69 12.08 19.49
CA PRO A 202 13.16 12.83 18.37
C PRO A 202 14.00 12.65 17.10
N GLU A 203 13.31 12.36 15.99
CA GLU A 203 13.88 12.22 14.65
C GLU A 203 13.15 13.18 13.69
N ASP A 204 13.91 13.87 12.85
CA ASP A 204 13.36 14.83 11.90
C ASP A 204 12.73 14.14 10.69
N CYS A 205 11.50 14.52 10.37
CA CYS A 205 10.75 14.03 9.22
C CYS A 205 10.30 15.19 8.34
N VAL A 206 10.31 14.98 7.04
CA VAL A 206 9.86 15.94 6.04
C VAL A 206 8.44 15.66 5.61
N PRO A 207 7.62 16.67 5.28
CA PRO A 207 6.30 16.46 4.72
C PRO A 207 6.37 15.65 3.42
N ALA A 208 5.49 14.65 3.28
CA ALA A 208 5.45 13.76 2.13
C ALA A 208 4.02 13.54 1.64
N PRO A 209 3.74 13.71 0.33
CA PRO A 209 2.41 13.46 -0.24
C PRO A 209 2.18 11.97 -0.43
N MET A 210 1.94 11.25 0.68
CA MET A 210 1.66 9.82 0.69
C MET A 210 0.16 9.51 0.51
N GLY A 211 -0.15 8.25 0.26
CA GLY A 211 -1.52 7.76 0.10
C GLY A 211 -2.44 8.03 1.28
N ASP A 212 -1.86 8.19 2.48
CA ASP A 212 -2.59 8.48 3.73
C ASP A 212 -3.42 9.76 3.69
N LEU A 213 -3.07 10.73 2.84
CA LEU A 213 -3.89 11.92 2.61
C LEU A 213 -5.27 11.59 2.03
N ILE A 214 -5.42 10.42 1.40
CA ILE A 214 -6.68 9.91 0.83
C ILE A 214 -7.25 8.83 1.74
N THR A 215 -6.44 7.81 2.07
CA THR A 215 -6.90 6.67 2.86
C THR A 215 -7.32 7.07 4.27
N GLY A 216 -6.56 7.94 4.93
CA GLY A 216 -6.91 8.44 6.26
C GLY A 216 -8.24 9.20 6.29
N ARG A 217 -8.58 9.96 5.23
CA ARG A 217 -9.90 10.58 5.09
C ARG A 217 -11.00 9.52 4.96
N LYS A 218 -10.80 8.50 4.13
CA LYS A 218 -11.78 7.41 3.90
C LYS A 218 -12.01 6.59 5.16
N SER A 219 -10.95 6.23 5.89
CA SER A 219 -11.03 5.34 7.06
C SER A 219 -11.50 6.04 8.33
N THR A 220 -11.09 7.30 8.56
CA THR A 220 -11.35 8.02 9.82
C THR A 220 -12.45 9.06 9.70
N GLY A 221 -12.73 9.59 8.50
CA GLY A 221 -13.60 10.74 8.30
C GLY A 221 -12.97 12.09 8.66
N ILE A 222 -11.72 12.12 9.15
CA ILE A 222 -11.03 13.33 9.59
C ILE A 222 -10.68 14.22 8.37
N GLY A 223 -10.96 15.53 8.51
CA GLY A 223 -10.78 16.50 7.42
C GLY A 223 -9.36 17.06 7.31
N ASP A 224 -8.60 17.12 8.41
CA ASP A 224 -7.26 17.68 8.46
C ASP A 224 -6.21 16.56 8.62
N ILE A 225 -5.39 16.35 7.58
CA ILE A 225 -4.38 15.29 7.56
C ILE A 225 -3.04 15.83 7.08
N GLU A 226 -2.00 15.55 7.82
CA GLU A 226 -0.60 15.80 7.47
C GLU A 226 0.19 14.49 7.53
N VAL A 227 1.08 14.30 6.56
CA VAL A 227 1.93 13.10 6.50
C VAL A 227 3.39 13.51 6.40
N PHE A 228 4.24 12.84 7.15
CA PHE A 228 5.68 13.07 7.23
C PHE A 228 6.43 11.75 6.99
N LEU A 229 7.64 11.88 6.46
CA LEU A 229 8.52 10.74 6.19
C LEU A 229 9.92 11.03 6.68
N GLY A 230 10.47 10.10 7.46
CA GLY A 230 11.86 10.06 7.90
C GLY A 230 12.56 8.80 7.35
N THR A 231 13.82 8.95 6.97
CA THR A 231 14.67 7.85 6.52
C THR A 231 16.07 7.99 7.11
N ASP A 232 16.70 6.88 7.52
CA ASP A 232 18.06 6.87 8.10
C ASP A 232 19.13 7.31 7.09
N ALA A 233 18.91 7.03 5.82
CA ALA A 233 19.90 7.23 4.75
C ALA A 233 19.56 8.42 3.83
N GLY A 234 18.50 9.18 4.13
CA GLY A 234 17.89 10.08 3.14
C GLY A 234 17.24 9.30 2.01
N PHE A 235 16.69 10.01 1.02
CA PHE A 235 16.21 9.37 -0.20
C PHE A 235 17.42 9.02 -1.08
N PRO A 236 17.59 7.74 -1.46
CA PRO A 236 18.69 7.36 -2.34
C PRO A 236 18.53 8.02 -3.71
N ALA A 237 19.65 8.30 -4.38
CA ALA A 237 19.62 8.82 -5.74
C ALA A 237 18.90 7.86 -6.69
N ALA A 238 18.22 8.42 -7.70
CA ALA A 238 17.42 7.65 -8.66
C ALA A 238 18.21 6.62 -9.49
N ASP A 239 19.54 6.71 -9.46
CA ASP A 239 20.46 5.85 -10.22
C ASP A 239 20.95 4.61 -9.45
N ASP A 240 20.50 4.42 -8.21
CA ASP A 240 20.91 3.26 -7.44
C ASP A 240 20.25 1.98 -8.01
N THR A 241 21.08 1.08 -8.52
CA THR A 241 20.68 -0.16 -9.21
C THR A 241 20.59 -1.36 -8.29
N THR A 242 20.43 -1.13 -6.99
CA THR A 242 20.40 -2.23 -6.01
C THR A 242 19.32 -3.27 -6.31
N ALA A 243 19.63 -4.52 -6.11
CA ALA A 243 18.71 -5.65 -6.30
C ALA A 243 17.59 -5.70 -5.23
N GLY A 244 17.59 -4.76 -4.29
CA GLY A 244 16.75 -4.76 -3.08
C GLY A 244 17.44 -5.42 -1.90
N PRO A 245 16.91 -5.24 -0.67
CA PRO A 245 17.56 -5.75 0.55
C PRO A 245 17.61 -7.27 0.60
N THR A 246 18.71 -7.80 1.10
CA THR A 246 18.88 -9.24 1.36
C THR A 246 17.92 -9.73 2.46
N VAL A 247 17.73 -11.04 2.58
CA VAL A 247 16.94 -11.66 3.67
C VAL A 247 17.44 -11.16 5.03
N LYS A 248 18.77 -11.17 5.24
CA LYS A 248 19.39 -10.75 6.51
C LYS A 248 19.12 -9.28 6.86
N GLU A 249 19.07 -8.40 5.86
CA GLU A 249 18.74 -6.98 6.05
C GLU A 249 17.26 -6.82 6.38
N ARG A 250 16.37 -7.54 5.70
CA ARG A 250 14.94 -7.52 6.01
C ARG A 250 14.62 -8.04 7.42
N ASP A 251 15.31 -9.08 7.87
CA ASP A 251 15.06 -9.69 9.19
C ASP A 251 15.55 -8.82 10.36
N ARG A 252 16.49 -7.92 10.13
CA ARG A 252 17.09 -7.05 11.17
C ARG A 252 16.44 -5.69 11.28
N GLY A 253 15.86 -5.20 10.21
CA GLY A 253 15.28 -3.87 10.16
C GLY A 253 13.88 -3.82 10.77
N ARG A 254 13.51 -2.64 11.27
CA ARG A 254 12.17 -2.31 11.74
C ARG A 254 11.67 -1.06 11.04
N TYR A 255 10.42 -1.07 10.63
CA TYR A 255 9.73 0.11 10.12
C TYR A 255 8.69 0.54 11.15
N LEU A 256 8.56 1.85 11.34
CA LEU A 256 7.71 2.42 12.36
C LEU A 256 6.75 3.44 11.72
N ALA A 257 5.54 3.53 12.27
CA ALA A 257 4.66 4.65 11.99
C ALA A 257 4.15 5.23 13.31
N PHE A 258 4.00 6.54 13.32
CA PHE A 258 3.47 7.33 14.42
C PHE A 258 2.17 7.99 13.96
N ALA A 259 1.17 8.02 14.82
CA ALA A 259 -0.05 8.80 14.61
C ALA A 259 -0.36 9.67 15.83
N GLU A 260 -0.66 10.93 15.58
CA GLU A 260 -1.21 11.88 16.54
C GLU A 260 -2.57 12.35 16.04
N VAL A 261 -3.58 12.22 16.88
CA VAL A 261 -4.94 12.70 16.58
C VAL A 261 -5.33 13.75 17.60
N THR A 262 -5.87 14.86 17.12
CA THR A 262 -6.36 15.96 17.94
C THR A 262 -7.85 16.14 17.74
N GLY A 263 -8.59 16.21 18.84
CA GLY A 263 -10.03 16.46 18.87
C GLY A 263 -10.36 17.95 18.95
N ARG A 264 -11.63 18.24 18.72
CA ARG A 264 -12.20 19.62 18.76
C ARG A 264 -12.00 20.33 20.10
N ASP A 265 -11.99 19.58 21.18
CA ASP A 265 -11.79 20.06 22.56
C ASP A 265 -10.32 20.19 22.96
N GLY A 266 -9.39 19.92 22.04
CA GLY A 266 -7.96 19.92 22.28
C GLY A 266 -7.42 18.62 22.87
N GLN A 267 -8.26 17.58 23.06
CA GLN A 267 -7.76 16.27 23.45
C GLN A 267 -6.81 15.72 22.39
N VAL A 268 -5.70 15.13 22.83
CA VAL A 268 -4.69 14.54 21.94
C VAL A 268 -4.46 13.09 22.34
N ALA A 269 -4.47 12.19 21.36
CA ALA A 269 -3.99 10.82 21.53
C ALA A 269 -2.85 10.54 20.55
N ARG A 270 -1.90 9.73 21.00
CA ARG A 270 -0.76 9.29 20.20
C ARG A 270 -0.65 7.78 20.26
N SER A 271 -0.22 7.20 19.16
CA SER A 271 0.08 5.77 19.08
C SER A 271 1.26 5.55 18.13
N LEU A 272 1.98 4.48 18.37
CA LEU A 272 3.10 4.01 17.53
C LEU A 272 2.79 2.59 17.06
N ILE A 273 3.10 2.28 15.82
CA ILE A 273 3.12 0.92 15.30
C ILE A 273 4.53 0.53 14.92
N ASP A 274 4.94 -0.65 15.35
CA ASP A 274 6.24 -1.26 15.09
C ASP A 274 6.03 -2.54 14.27
N THR A 275 6.70 -2.63 13.12
CA THR A 275 6.49 -3.68 12.12
C THR A 275 7.82 -4.27 11.65
N PRO A 276 7.82 -5.44 11.00
CA PRO A 276 8.93 -5.86 10.15
C PRO A 276 9.24 -4.80 9.08
N THR A 277 10.38 -4.93 8.39
CA THR A 277 10.72 -4.06 7.25
C THR A 277 9.61 -4.06 6.20
N GLY A 278 9.50 -2.97 5.43
CA GLY A 278 8.45 -2.75 4.46
C GLY A 278 8.22 -3.92 3.49
N TYR A 279 9.28 -4.54 2.98
CA TYR A 279 9.14 -5.67 2.05
C TYR A 279 8.60 -6.93 2.72
N THR A 280 9.08 -7.25 3.94
CA THR A 280 8.56 -8.39 4.72
C THR A 280 7.10 -8.14 5.10
N PHE A 281 6.78 -6.95 5.55
CA PHE A 281 5.39 -6.60 5.87
C PHE A 281 4.49 -6.63 4.63
N THR A 282 4.92 -6.06 3.50
CA THR A 282 4.14 -5.98 2.25
C THR A 282 3.76 -7.37 1.73
N GLN A 283 4.70 -8.32 1.70
CA GLN A 283 4.36 -9.68 1.27
C GLN A 283 3.30 -10.34 2.17
N LEU A 284 3.37 -10.10 3.48
CA LEU A 284 2.42 -10.66 4.44
C LEU A 284 1.05 -9.99 4.34
N SER A 285 1.01 -8.66 4.33
CA SER A 285 -0.23 -7.88 4.35
C SER A 285 -1.00 -7.98 3.03
N SER A 286 -0.33 -7.86 1.89
CA SER A 286 -0.99 -7.94 0.58
C SER A 286 -1.58 -9.32 0.32
N VAL A 287 -0.88 -10.40 0.71
CA VAL A 287 -1.39 -11.76 0.61
C VAL A 287 -2.55 -12.01 1.58
N GLU A 288 -2.48 -11.50 2.82
CA GLU A 288 -3.58 -11.61 3.77
C GLU A 288 -4.83 -10.87 3.30
N ILE A 289 -4.67 -9.66 2.73
CA ILE A 289 -5.79 -8.91 2.14
C ILE A 289 -6.37 -9.68 0.94
N ALA A 290 -5.53 -10.15 0.02
CA ALA A 290 -5.98 -10.95 -1.11
C ALA A 290 -6.74 -12.20 -0.66
N ARG A 291 -6.24 -12.93 0.35
CA ARG A 291 -6.92 -14.09 0.93
C ARG A 291 -8.30 -13.72 1.47
N ARG A 292 -8.42 -12.59 2.19
CA ARG A 292 -9.72 -12.10 2.69
C ARG A 292 -10.69 -11.80 1.56
N VAL A 293 -10.22 -11.20 0.47
CA VAL A 293 -11.05 -10.93 -0.71
C VAL A 293 -11.53 -12.23 -1.35
N LEU A 294 -10.63 -13.21 -1.54
CA LEU A 294 -10.98 -14.53 -2.08
C LEU A 294 -11.97 -15.30 -1.17
N ASP A 295 -11.94 -15.05 0.14
CA ASP A 295 -12.89 -15.57 1.13
C ASP A 295 -14.23 -14.78 1.13
N GLY A 296 -14.45 -13.83 0.22
CA GLY A 296 -15.65 -13.02 0.14
C GLY A 296 -15.74 -11.88 1.18
N ARG A 297 -14.64 -11.54 1.85
CA ARG A 297 -14.58 -10.45 2.84
C ARG A 297 -14.08 -9.16 2.20
N PHE A 298 -14.96 -8.47 1.51
CA PHE A 298 -14.69 -7.19 0.85
C PHE A 298 -15.90 -6.25 0.95
N ILE A 299 -15.69 -4.98 0.65
CA ILE A 299 -16.72 -3.97 0.44
C ILE A 299 -16.51 -3.40 -0.95
N THR A 300 -17.56 -3.25 -1.74
CA THR A 300 -17.49 -2.71 -3.11
C THR A 300 -17.09 -1.23 -3.12
N GLY A 301 -16.55 -0.78 -4.25
CA GLY A 301 -16.07 0.60 -4.41
C GLY A 301 -14.62 0.78 -4.01
N PHE A 302 -14.18 2.03 -3.95
CA PHE A 302 -12.87 2.39 -3.41
C PHE A 302 -12.83 2.15 -1.91
N GLN A 303 -11.87 1.35 -1.48
CA GLN A 303 -11.69 1.00 -0.06
C GLN A 303 -10.25 1.16 0.37
N THR A 304 -10.06 1.25 1.70
CA THR A 304 -8.76 1.26 2.34
C THR A 304 -8.60 0.05 3.27
N PRO A 305 -7.39 -0.34 3.62
CA PRO A 305 -7.19 -1.46 4.55
C PRO A 305 -7.97 -1.31 5.85
N ALA A 306 -7.92 -0.14 6.47
CA ALA A 306 -8.59 0.11 7.74
C ALA A 306 -10.11 0.27 7.60
N SER A 307 -10.61 0.81 6.47
CA SER A 307 -12.06 0.98 6.24
C SER A 307 -12.80 -0.36 6.17
N VAL A 308 -12.16 -1.39 5.60
CA VAL A 308 -12.75 -2.73 5.44
C VAL A 308 -12.47 -3.63 6.64
N TYR A 309 -11.23 -3.63 7.13
CA TYR A 309 -10.77 -4.65 8.09
C TYR A 309 -10.52 -4.11 9.50
N GLY A 310 -10.59 -2.78 9.67
CA GLY A 310 -10.33 -2.12 10.95
C GLY A 310 -8.85 -2.14 11.37
N PRO A 311 -8.54 -1.55 12.52
CA PRO A 311 -7.16 -1.45 13.02
C PRO A 311 -6.49 -2.80 13.25
N SER A 312 -7.26 -3.83 13.57
CA SER A 312 -6.76 -5.18 13.85
C SER A 312 -6.12 -5.87 12.64
N LEU A 313 -6.34 -5.36 11.42
CA LEU A 313 -5.64 -5.89 10.24
C LEU A 313 -4.13 -5.79 10.43
N ALA A 314 -3.61 -4.62 10.79
CA ALA A 314 -2.17 -4.43 10.94
C ALA A 314 -1.58 -5.36 12.01
N THR A 315 -2.23 -5.50 13.17
CA THR A 315 -1.75 -6.38 14.24
C THR A 315 -1.99 -7.87 13.98
N SER A 316 -2.75 -8.23 12.94
CA SER A 316 -2.85 -9.61 12.47
C SER A 316 -1.63 -10.04 11.62
N ILE A 317 -0.82 -9.09 11.18
CA ILE A 317 0.43 -9.37 10.48
C ILE A 317 1.51 -9.70 11.50
N ALA A 318 2.20 -10.81 11.27
CA ALA A 318 3.21 -11.33 12.18
C ALA A 318 4.25 -10.26 12.57
N ASP A 319 4.71 -10.28 13.81
CA ASP A 319 5.73 -9.38 14.38
C ASP A 319 5.36 -7.88 14.26
N THR A 320 4.06 -7.58 14.41
CA THR A 320 3.52 -6.21 14.37
C THR A 320 2.79 -5.90 15.68
N ARG A 321 3.06 -4.73 16.25
CA ARG A 321 2.44 -4.27 17.49
C ARG A 321 2.09 -2.78 17.46
N ILE A 322 0.99 -2.42 18.08
CA ILE A 322 0.62 -1.02 18.37
C ILE A 322 0.87 -0.74 19.85
N VAL A 323 1.42 0.44 20.12
CA VAL A 323 1.65 0.97 21.46
C VAL A 323 0.99 2.33 21.57
N ASP A 324 0.15 2.51 22.56
CA ASP A 324 -0.45 3.80 22.91
C ASP A 324 0.54 4.61 23.78
N LEU A 325 0.69 5.90 23.44
CA LEU A 325 1.63 6.83 24.06
C LEU A 325 0.89 7.84 24.94
#